data_8b00e3a3d1ffedeb62e95bbb65c304f9
#
_entry.id   8b00e3a3d1ffedeb62e95bbb65c304f9
#
_cell.length_a   1.000
_cell.length_b   1.000
_cell.length_c   1.000
_cell.angle_alpha   90.00
_cell.angle_beta   90.00
_cell.angle_gamma   90.00
#
_symmetry.space_group_name_H-M   'P 1'
#
loop_
_entity.id
_entity.type
_entity.pdbx_description
1 polymer ?
#
loop_
_entity_poly.entity_id
_entity_poly.type
_entity_poly.pdbx_seq_one_letter_code
_entity_poly.pdbx_strand_id
1 'polypeptide(L)'
;FSALNLEKLYISSNSFKIYDNVILHYNGNDINLFYNYFCNILSKAIIKFYEPLKIKQELNKNFFYFNHFEKEQILEIFDNELENQTNSLVLNRFTAIYKSLLNYINEGHHSVIFNGFCNFRLSSYNAILDCLLSNCVNRFLLEREYLEFINLLKLYISSNSPKESTIHLIYLKTNSILLDDNKQIIDIKHSDLLNAKFLSDITFSDNDYILNYLLNALPAQLIIHIPNLSYFQDEFLNTLRLIFENRVCICTDCVI
;
A
#
# COMPACT_ATOMS: atom_id res chain seq x y z
N PHE A 1 -16.86 28.12 7.43
CA PHE A 1 -17.30 29.46 6.98
C PHE A 1 -16.85 30.59 7.92
N SER A 2 -16.81 30.38 9.22
CA SER A 2 -16.37 31.40 10.19
C SER A 2 -14.90 31.85 10.04
N ALA A 3 -14.05 31.04 9.41
CA ALA A 3 -12.64 31.37 9.13
C ALA A 3 -12.45 32.18 7.81
N LEU A 4 -13.50 32.36 7.03
CA LEU A 4 -13.50 33.14 5.81
C LEU A 4 -14.29 34.41 6.09
N ASN A 5 -13.62 35.55 6.16
CA ASN A 5 -14.24 36.89 6.23
C ASN A 5 -15.04 37.19 4.95
N LEU A 6 -16.07 36.35 4.67
CA LEU A 6 -17.12 36.70 3.71
C LEU A 6 -18.05 37.65 4.46
N GLU A 7 -17.77 38.94 4.35
CA GLU A 7 -18.69 39.99 4.77
C GLU A 7 -20.06 39.69 4.13
N LYS A 8 -21.12 39.63 4.95
CA LYS A 8 -22.52 39.42 4.54
C LYS A 8 -22.94 37.95 4.29
N LEU A 9 -22.27 36.95 4.86
CA LEU A 9 -22.74 35.56 4.92
C LEU A 9 -23.40 35.28 6.28
N TYR A 10 -24.64 34.82 6.26
CA TYR A 10 -25.37 34.36 7.45
C TYR A 10 -25.75 32.90 7.27
N ILE A 11 -25.65 32.12 8.35
CA ILE A 11 -25.99 30.70 8.36
C ILE A 11 -27.14 30.50 9.32
N SER A 12 -28.22 29.87 8.86
CA SER A 12 -29.30 29.39 9.71
C SER A 12 -29.47 27.88 9.56
N SER A 13 -29.81 27.21 10.66
CA SER A 13 -30.03 25.76 10.66
C SER A 13 -31.30 25.42 11.41
N ASN A 14 -32.05 24.45 10.85
CA ASN A 14 -33.24 23.89 11.46
C ASN A 14 -33.08 22.37 11.50
N SER A 15 -33.28 21.79 12.68
CA SER A 15 -33.28 20.34 12.87
C SER A 15 -34.67 19.79 12.89
N PHE A 16 -34.91 18.80 12.03
CA PHE A 16 -36.17 18.07 11.95
C PHE A 16 -35.90 16.62 12.41
N LYS A 17 -36.95 15.87 12.69
CA LYS A 17 -36.85 14.50 13.18
C LYS A 17 -36.03 13.54 12.26
N ILE A 18 -36.01 13.82 10.95
CA ILE A 18 -35.41 12.93 9.93
C ILE A 18 -34.21 13.58 9.23
N TYR A 19 -34.10 14.89 9.22
CA TYR A 19 -33.01 15.62 8.54
C TYR A 19 -32.73 16.96 9.20
N ASP A 20 -31.53 17.44 9.00
CA ASP A 20 -31.11 18.80 9.33
C ASP A 20 -31.06 19.64 8.06
N ASN A 21 -31.54 20.86 8.13
CA ASN A 21 -31.49 21.81 7.04
C ASN A 21 -30.59 22.97 7.40
N VAL A 22 -29.59 23.24 6.55
CA VAL A 22 -28.65 24.36 6.69
C VAL A 22 -28.88 25.32 5.51
N ILE A 23 -29.20 26.57 5.83
CA ILE A 23 -29.45 27.61 4.85
C ILE A 23 -28.33 28.64 4.92
N LEU A 24 -27.70 28.90 3.78
CA LEU A 24 -26.66 29.92 3.63
C LEU A 24 -27.28 31.15 2.97
N HIS A 25 -27.29 32.27 3.68
CA HIS A 25 -27.80 33.56 3.21
C HIS A 25 -26.58 34.43 2.83
N TYR A 26 -26.46 34.74 1.54
CA TYR A 26 -25.40 35.59 1.03
C TYR A 26 -25.93 36.85 0.42
N ASN A 27 -25.57 38.02 0.98
CA ASN A 27 -25.96 39.34 0.52
C ASN A 27 -24.80 40.13 -0.12
N GLY A 28 -23.75 39.42 -0.59
CA GLY A 28 -22.61 40.03 -1.27
C GLY A 28 -22.86 40.25 -2.76
N ASN A 29 -21.93 40.97 -3.40
CA ASN A 29 -22.05 41.34 -4.82
C ASN A 29 -21.48 40.26 -5.76
N ASP A 30 -20.61 39.35 -5.29
CA ASP A 30 -19.97 38.33 -6.11
C ASP A 30 -20.48 36.92 -5.76
N ILE A 31 -21.52 36.51 -6.47
CA ILE A 31 -22.16 35.21 -6.29
C ILE A 31 -21.22 34.06 -6.72
N ASN A 32 -20.33 34.29 -7.72
CA ASN A 32 -19.41 33.26 -8.19
C ASN A 32 -18.34 32.97 -7.13
N LEU A 33 -17.86 34.00 -6.46
CA LEU A 33 -16.93 33.85 -5.33
C LEU A 33 -17.58 33.01 -4.22
N PHE A 34 -18.83 33.29 -3.88
CA PHE A 34 -19.59 32.52 -2.90
C PHE A 34 -19.72 31.03 -3.30
N TYR A 35 -20.07 30.73 -4.55
CA TYR A 35 -20.19 29.36 -5.02
C TYR A 35 -18.87 28.61 -4.99
N ASN A 36 -17.76 29.26 -5.36
CA ASN A 36 -16.42 28.67 -5.27
C ASN A 36 -16.05 28.31 -3.82
N TYR A 37 -16.33 29.18 -2.86
CA TYR A 37 -16.12 28.89 -1.45
C TYR A 37 -17.03 27.78 -0.93
N PHE A 38 -18.31 27.78 -1.32
CA PHE A 38 -19.25 26.74 -0.97
C PHE A 38 -18.78 25.37 -1.46
N CYS A 39 -18.43 25.27 -2.76
CA CYS A 39 -17.90 24.03 -3.34
C CYS A 39 -16.63 23.56 -2.63
N ASN A 40 -15.71 24.48 -2.30
CA ASN A 40 -14.47 24.14 -1.60
C ASN A 40 -14.74 23.55 -0.21
N ILE A 41 -15.59 24.20 0.57
CA ILE A 41 -15.90 23.76 1.93
C ILE A 41 -16.68 22.46 1.92
N LEU A 42 -17.68 22.33 1.04
CA LEU A 42 -18.48 21.11 0.95
C LEU A 42 -17.65 19.93 0.44
N SER A 43 -16.70 20.14 -0.49
CA SER A 43 -15.77 19.12 -0.92
C SER A 43 -14.90 18.60 0.24
N LYS A 44 -14.37 19.50 1.06
CA LYS A 44 -13.62 19.12 2.28
C LYS A 44 -14.50 18.37 3.29
N ALA A 45 -15.75 18.78 3.44
CA ALA A 45 -16.70 18.11 4.33
C ALA A 45 -17.03 16.68 3.83
N ILE A 46 -17.20 16.49 2.52
CA ILE A 46 -17.43 15.17 1.91
C ILE A 46 -16.22 14.25 2.17
N ILE A 47 -15.00 14.73 1.92
CA ILE A 47 -13.79 13.95 2.20
C ILE A 47 -13.72 13.59 3.68
N LYS A 48 -13.99 14.53 4.58
CA LYS A 48 -13.83 14.30 6.01
C LYS A 48 -14.90 13.38 6.61
N PHE A 49 -16.15 13.47 6.18
CA PHE A 49 -17.28 12.83 6.85
C PHE A 49 -17.93 11.70 6.04
N TYR A 50 -17.99 11.82 4.71
CA TYR A 50 -18.60 10.82 3.86
C TYR A 50 -17.61 9.73 3.42
N GLU A 51 -16.40 10.12 3.03
CA GLU A 51 -15.37 9.20 2.52
C GLU A 51 -15.09 8.02 3.45
N PRO A 52 -14.81 8.20 4.76
CA PRO A 52 -14.55 7.08 5.65
C PRO A 52 -15.73 6.11 5.80
N LEU A 53 -16.96 6.63 5.77
CA LEU A 53 -18.16 5.81 5.83
C LEU A 53 -18.34 5.02 4.54
N LYS A 54 -18.12 5.66 3.40
CA LYS A 54 -18.21 5.04 2.07
C LYS A 54 -17.20 3.91 1.92
N ILE A 55 -15.94 4.12 2.28
CA ILE A 55 -14.89 3.10 2.20
C ILE A 55 -15.23 1.89 3.07
N LYS A 56 -15.68 2.09 4.30
CA LYS A 56 -16.13 0.99 5.17
C LYS A 56 -17.30 0.21 4.58
N GLN A 57 -18.25 0.90 3.95
CA GLN A 57 -19.38 0.25 3.29
C GLN A 57 -18.93 -0.58 2.08
N GLU A 58 -18.08 -0.02 1.20
CA GLU A 58 -17.56 -0.73 0.03
C GLU A 58 -16.69 -1.92 0.43
N LEU A 59 -15.83 -1.77 1.44
CA LEU A 59 -15.03 -2.87 1.97
C LEU A 59 -15.92 -4.01 2.50
N ASN A 60 -16.99 -3.69 3.21
CA ASN A 60 -17.90 -4.71 3.73
C ASN A 60 -18.75 -5.37 2.64
N LYS A 61 -19.10 -4.65 1.59
CA LYS A 61 -19.94 -5.12 0.49
C LYS A 61 -19.14 -5.96 -0.52
N ASN A 62 -18.03 -5.42 -0.99
CA ASN A 62 -17.27 -5.99 -2.11
C ASN A 62 -16.21 -7.00 -1.64
N PHE A 63 -15.75 -6.88 -0.39
CA PHE A 63 -14.71 -7.70 0.22
C PHE A 63 -15.21 -8.35 1.51
N PHE A 64 -16.41 -8.89 1.47
CA PHE A 64 -17.11 -9.49 2.61
C PHE A 64 -16.39 -10.73 3.21
N TYR A 65 -15.53 -11.36 2.42
CA TYR A 65 -14.78 -12.56 2.79
C TYR A 65 -13.59 -12.29 3.73
N PHE A 66 -13.14 -11.05 3.87
CA PHE A 66 -12.15 -10.68 4.87
C PHE A 66 -12.79 -10.62 6.26
N ASN A 67 -12.06 -11.12 7.26
CA ASN A 67 -12.45 -10.99 8.66
C ASN A 67 -12.26 -9.53 9.17
N HIS A 68 -12.67 -9.25 10.39
CA HIS A 68 -12.62 -7.91 10.97
C HIS A 68 -11.18 -7.35 11.05
N PHE A 69 -10.23 -8.19 11.49
CA PHE A 69 -8.83 -7.79 11.63
C PHE A 69 -8.17 -7.48 10.28
N GLU A 70 -8.41 -8.31 9.27
CA GLU A 70 -7.92 -8.06 7.90
C GLU A 70 -8.49 -6.75 7.33
N LYS A 71 -9.77 -6.48 7.58
CA LYS A 71 -10.39 -5.22 7.15
C LYS A 71 -9.79 -4.00 7.84
N GLU A 72 -9.42 -4.10 9.11
CA GLU A 72 -8.71 -3.02 9.82
C GLU A 72 -7.33 -2.76 9.22
N GLN A 73 -6.57 -3.82 8.89
CA GLN A 73 -5.28 -3.69 8.22
C GLN A 73 -5.41 -3.04 6.83
N ILE A 74 -6.43 -3.42 6.06
CA ILE A 74 -6.70 -2.80 4.74
C ILE A 74 -7.04 -1.31 4.90
N LEU A 75 -7.82 -0.93 5.93
CA LEU A 75 -8.14 0.47 6.22
C LEU A 75 -6.88 1.25 6.64
N GLU A 76 -5.98 0.65 7.41
CA GLU A 76 -4.70 1.28 7.77
C GLU A 76 -3.83 1.52 6.52
N ILE A 77 -3.75 0.54 5.62
CA ILE A 77 -3.05 0.72 4.33
C ILE A 77 -3.69 1.84 3.51
N PHE A 78 -5.03 1.92 3.52
CA PHE A 78 -5.78 2.96 2.81
C PHE A 78 -5.50 4.34 3.39
N ASP A 79 -5.53 4.50 4.71
CA ASP A 79 -5.24 5.78 5.39
C ASP A 79 -3.80 6.24 5.10
N ASN A 80 -2.82 5.34 5.14
CA ASN A 80 -1.44 5.63 4.77
C ASN A 80 -1.30 6.04 3.29
N GLU A 81 -2.07 5.41 2.39
CA GLU A 81 -2.08 5.78 0.96
C GLU A 81 -2.67 7.17 0.73
N LEU A 82 -3.66 7.59 1.55
CA LEU A 82 -4.24 8.93 1.47
C LEU A 82 -3.24 10.04 1.84
N GLU A 83 -2.22 9.74 2.62
CA GLU A 83 -1.14 10.67 2.96
C GLU A 83 -0.10 10.80 1.83
N ASN A 84 -0.10 9.88 0.87
CA ASN A 84 0.84 9.87 -0.24
C ASN A 84 0.50 10.95 -1.27
N GLN A 85 1.18 12.10 -1.16
CA GLN A 85 0.98 13.26 -2.05
C GLN A 85 1.48 13.04 -3.49
N THR A 86 2.16 11.94 -3.78
CA THR A 86 2.61 11.61 -5.14
C THR A 86 1.57 10.81 -5.92
N ASN A 87 0.59 10.20 -5.24
CA ASN A 87 -0.47 9.44 -5.89
C ASN A 87 -1.48 10.36 -6.58
N SER A 88 -1.56 10.28 -7.90
CA SER A 88 -2.47 11.11 -8.71
C SER A 88 -3.95 10.88 -8.38
N LEU A 89 -4.35 9.66 -7.98
CA LEU A 89 -5.71 9.36 -7.56
C LEU A 89 -6.07 10.12 -6.27
N VAL A 90 -5.14 10.15 -5.30
CA VAL A 90 -5.31 10.89 -4.05
C VAL A 90 -5.49 12.37 -4.31
N LEU A 91 -4.66 12.95 -5.20
CA LEU A 91 -4.74 14.37 -5.58
C LEU A 91 -6.04 14.71 -6.33
N ASN A 92 -6.50 13.82 -7.19
CA ASN A 92 -7.68 14.06 -8.03
C ASN A 92 -9.02 13.96 -7.30
N ARG A 93 -9.10 13.31 -6.13
CA ARG A 93 -10.37 13.11 -5.42
C ARG A 93 -11.06 14.43 -5.02
N PHE A 94 -10.30 15.40 -4.49
CA PHE A 94 -10.86 16.72 -4.19
C PHE A 94 -11.41 17.41 -5.44
N THR A 95 -10.62 17.40 -6.52
CA THR A 95 -10.99 18.02 -7.79
C THR A 95 -12.24 17.39 -8.41
N ALA A 96 -12.41 16.06 -8.28
CA ALA A 96 -13.58 15.35 -8.77
C ALA A 96 -14.87 15.79 -8.04
N ILE A 97 -14.81 15.91 -6.71
CA ILE A 97 -15.94 16.39 -5.91
C ILE A 97 -16.25 17.85 -6.26
N TYR A 98 -15.22 18.69 -6.27
CA TYR A 98 -15.34 20.12 -6.53
C TYR A 98 -15.99 20.41 -7.90
N LYS A 99 -15.52 19.73 -8.96
CA LYS A 99 -16.10 19.85 -10.30
C LYS A 99 -17.55 19.39 -10.35
N SER A 100 -17.88 18.28 -9.68
CA SER A 100 -19.26 17.77 -9.63
C SER A 100 -20.21 18.74 -8.94
N LEU A 101 -19.75 19.37 -7.84
CA LEU A 101 -20.53 20.41 -7.14
C LEU A 101 -20.70 21.66 -8.00
N LEU A 102 -19.64 22.12 -8.64
CA LEU A 102 -19.69 23.32 -9.48
C LEU A 102 -20.63 23.11 -10.68
N ASN A 103 -20.56 21.95 -11.33
CA ASN A 103 -21.48 21.61 -12.42
C ASN A 103 -22.93 21.58 -11.93
N TYR A 104 -23.18 20.98 -10.77
CA TYR A 104 -24.52 20.91 -10.19
C TYR A 104 -25.13 22.29 -9.91
N ILE A 105 -24.31 23.23 -9.40
CA ILE A 105 -24.75 24.62 -9.19
C ILE A 105 -24.97 25.33 -10.53
N ASN A 106 -24.09 25.14 -11.51
CA ASN A 106 -24.21 25.74 -12.84
C ASN A 106 -25.46 25.25 -13.62
N GLU A 107 -25.96 24.05 -13.31
CA GLU A 107 -27.24 23.53 -13.80
C GLU A 107 -28.46 24.28 -13.20
N GLY A 108 -28.27 25.24 -12.31
CA GLY A 108 -29.31 26.05 -11.68
C GLY A 108 -29.83 25.46 -10.36
N HIS A 109 -29.18 24.48 -9.81
CA HIS A 109 -29.57 23.90 -8.52
C HIS A 109 -29.05 24.75 -7.34
N HIS A 110 -29.98 25.25 -6.53
CA HIS A 110 -29.67 26.08 -5.35
C HIS A 110 -29.81 25.33 -4.01
N SER A 111 -30.07 24.03 -4.04
CA SER A 111 -30.20 23.18 -2.87
C SER A 111 -29.49 21.84 -3.09
N VAL A 112 -28.83 21.31 -2.08
CA VAL A 112 -28.09 20.04 -2.13
C VAL A 112 -28.66 19.12 -1.06
N ILE A 113 -29.22 17.99 -1.46
CA ILE A 113 -29.53 16.90 -0.54
C ILE A 113 -28.26 16.06 -0.42
N PHE A 114 -27.56 16.20 0.72
CA PHE A 114 -26.21 15.68 0.91
C PHE A 114 -26.06 14.19 0.53
N ASN A 115 -26.87 13.31 1.13
CA ASN A 115 -26.82 11.87 0.85
C ASN A 115 -27.15 11.54 -0.61
N GLY A 116 -28.17 12.22 -1.19
CA GLY A 116 -28.53 12.05 -2.59
C GLY A 116 -27.42 12.49 -3.53
N PHE A 117 -26.82 13.65 -3.27
CA PHE A 117 -25.69 14.15 -4.05
C PHE A 117 -24.50 13.19 -4.00
N CYS A 118 -24.08 12.77 -2.81
CA CYS A 118 -22.94 11.86 -2.63
C CYS A 118 -23.17 10.50 -3.33
N ASN A 119 -24.39 9.97 -3.28
CA ASN A 119 -24.67 8.66 -3.86
C ASN A 119 -24.88 8.68 -5.38
N PHE A 120 -25.43 9.77 -5.94
CA PHE A 120 -25.86 9.79 -7.33
C PHE A 120 -25.08 10.74 -8.23
N ARG A 121 -24.42 11.76 -7.69
CA ARG A 121 -23.71 12.77 -8.49
C ARG A 121 -22.19 12.70 -8.40
N LEU A 122 -21.65 11.84 -7.54
CA LEU A 122 -20.21 11.67 -7.34
C LEU A 122 -19.65 10.41 -8.01
N SER A 123 -20.14 10.02 -9.18
CA SER A 123 -19.71 8.79 -9.87
C SER A 123 -18.20 8.75 -10.13
N SER A 124 -17.61 9.84 -10.63
CA SER A 124 -16.18 9.93 -10.89
C SER A 124 -15.34 9.84 -9.60
N TYR A 125 -15.81 10.45 -8.53
CA TYR A 125 -15.16 10.36 -7.22
C TYR A 125 -15.26 8.96 -6.62
N ASN A 126 -16.43 8.34 -6.69
CA ASN A 126 -16.62 6.97 -6.22
C ASN A 126 -15.72 5.99 -6.99
N ALA A 127 -15.56 6.15 -8.31
CA ALA A 127 -14.63 5.34 -9.10
C ALA A 127 -13.16 5.50 -8.65
N ILE A 128 -12.76 6.70 -8.24
CA ILE A 128 -11.42 6.94 -7.66
C ILE A 128 -11.27 6.18 -6.34
N LEU A 129 -12.28 6.24 -5.46
CA LEU A 129 -12.26 5.52 -4.18
C LEU A 129 -12.21 4.00 -4.38
N ASP A 130 -13.00 3.47 -5.30
CA ASP A 130 -13.03 2.04 -5.63
C ASP A 130 -11.67 1.57 -6.16
N CYS A 131 -11.01 2.38 -7.00
CA CYS A 131 -9.67 2.09 -7.50
C CYS A 131 -8.63 2.11 -6.38
N LEU A 132 -8.65 3.13 -5.52
CA LEU A 132 -7.75 3.23 -4.36
C LEU A 132 -7.93 2.05 -3.42
N LEU A 133 -9.18 1.72 -3.07
CA LEU A 133 -9.48 0.59 -2.19
C LEU A 133 -9.02 -0.74 -2.79
N SER A 134 -9.25 -0.96 -4.08
CA SER A 134 -8.78 -2.17 -4.78
C SER A 134 -7.26 -2.29 -4.77
N ASN A 135 -6.54 -1.19 -4.96
CA ASN A 135 -5.07 -1.17 -4.87
C ASN A 135 -4.58 -1.52 -3.46
N CYS A 136 -5.24 -0.99 -2.42
CA CYS A 136 -4.91 -1.30 -1.03
C CYS A 136 -5.19 -2.78 -0.69
N VAL A 137 -6.31 -3.33 -1.17
CA VAL A 137 -6.64 -4.76 -1.03
C VAL A 137 -5.60 -5.63 -1.73
N ASN A 138 -5.21 -5.31 -2.97
CA ASN A 138 -4.18 -6.05 -3.69
C ASN A 138 -2.84 -6.01 -2.96
N ARG A 139 -2.45 -4.86 -2.43
CA ARG A 139 -1.24 -4.72 -1.62
C ARG A 139 -1.30 -5.60 -0.36
N PHE A 140 -2.41 -5.56 0.37
CA PHE A 140 -2.63 -6.41 1.54
C PHE A 140 -2.49 -7.90 1.20
N LEU A 141 -3.10 -8.34 0.08
CA LEU A 141 -3.02 -9.74 -0.36
C LEU A 141 -1.58 -10.14 -0.69
N LEU A 142 -0.85 -9.31 -1.43
CA LEU A 142 0.55 -9.57 -1.78
C LEU A 142 1.44 -9.65 -0.53
N GLU A 143 1.28 -8.74 0.43
CA GLU A 143 2.02 -8.76 1.69
C GLU A 143 1.69 -10.03 2.52
N ARG A 144 0.42 -10.45 2.57
CA ARG A 144 -0.01 -11.67 3.24
C ARG A 144 0.58 -12.92 2.58
N GLU A 145 0.46 -13.04 1.26
CA GLU A 145 1.00 -14.18 0.50
C GLU A 145 2.52 -14.27 0.66
N TYR A 146 3.21 -13.15 0.65
CA TYR A 146 4.65 -13.10 0.92
C TYR A 146 5.00 -13.62 2.33
N LEU A 147 4.30 -13.18 3.35
CA LEU A 147 4.53 -13.64 4.73
C LEU A 147 4.19 -15.14 4.90
N GLU A 148 3.12 -15.62 4.28
CA GLU A 148 2.77 -17.04 4.26
C GLU A 148 3.88 -17.87 3.61
N PHE A 149 4.40 -17.41 2.47
CA PHE A 149 5.52 -18.06 1.79
C PHE A 149 6.78 -18.11 2.66
N ILE A 150 7.16 -17.00 3.31
CA ILE A 150 8.29 -16.96 4.26
C ILE A 150 8.08 -17.96 5.39
N ASN A 151 6.89 -18.05 5.96
CA ASN A 151 6.58 -18.98 7.04
C ASN A 151 6.68 -20.45 6.58
N LEU A 152 6.27 -20.77 5.35
CA LEU A 152 6.45 -22.11 4.79
C LEU A 152 7.93 -22.46 4.64
N LEU A 153 8.77 -21.52 4.18
CA LEU A 153 10.22 -21.74 4.06
C LEU A 153 10.87 -21.93 5.45
N LYS A 154 10.45 -21.17 6.46
CA LYS A 154 10.91 -21.35 7.85
C LYS A 154 10.58 -22.74 8.36
N LEU A 155 9.34 -23.19 8.14
CA LEU A 155 8.91 -24.56 8.53
C LEU A 155 9.75 -25.61 7.83
N TYR A 156 10.03 -25.42 6.52
CA TYR A 156 10.89 -26.34 5.78
C TYR A 156 12.29 -26.43 6.39
N ILE A 157 12.94 -25.27 6.67
CA ILE A 157 14.28 -25.22 7.26
C ILE A 157 14.31 -25.80 8.67
N SER A 158 13.31 -25.51 9.50
CA SER A 158 13.23 -26.03 10.87
C SER A 158 12.97 -27.52 10.95
N SER A 159 12.24 -28.07 9.98
CA SER A 159 11.88 -29.51 9.93
C SER A 159 13.00 -30.38 9.36
N ASN A 160 14.04 -29.80 8.75
CA ASN A 160 15.13 -30.52 8.15
C ASN A 160 16.43 -30.27 8.91
N SER A 161 17.23 -31.34 9.07
CA SER A 161 18.59 -31.21 9.64
C SER A 161 19.51 -30.47 8.67
N PRO A 162 20.46 -29.65 9.15
CA PRO A 162 21.47 -29.05 8.33
C PRO A 162 22.25 -30.09 7.53
N LYS A 163 22.52 -29.81 6.26
CA LYS A 163 23.33 -30.67 5.38
C LYS A 163 24.75 -30.15 5.26
N GLU A 164 24.91 -28.84 5.39
CA GLU A 164 26.22 -28.18 5.37
C GLU A 164 26.46 -27.43 6.68
N SER A 165 27.73 -27.26 7.07
CA SER A 165 28.07 -26.61 8.35
C SER A 165 27.93 -25.11 8.22
N THR A 166 28.71 -24.48 7.36
CA THR A 166 28.74 -23.04 7.18
C THR A 166 28.78 -22.68 5.70
N ILE A 167 27.97 -21.70 5.31
CA ILE A 167 28.03 -21.08 3.99
C ILE A 167 28.28 -19.58 4.17
N HIS A 168 29.18 -19.04 3.37
CA HIS A 168 29.45 -17.61 3.32
C HIS A 168 28.82 -17.02 2.08
N LEU A 169 28.04 -15.96 2.23
CA LEU A 169 27.47 -15.16 1.14
C LEU A 169 28.15 -13.80 1.12
N ILE A 170 28.91 -13.51 0.07
CA ILE A 170 29.44 -12.18 -0.21
C ILE A 170 28.40 -11.45 -1.04
N TYR A 171 27.67 -10.52 -0.42
CA TYR A 171 26.56 -9.83 -1.09
C TYR A 171 27.05 -8.58 -1.82
N LEU A 172 26.93 -8.59 -3.16
CA LEU A 172 27.37 -7.52 -4.06
C LEU A 172 26.21 -6.88 -4.86
N LYS A 173 24.95 -7.16 -4.51
CA LYS A 173 23.73 -6.76 -5.21
C LYS A 173 23.60 -7.38 -6.62
N THR A 174 24.67 -7.38 -7.40
CA THR A 174 24.81 -8.09 -8.67
C THR A 174 26.05 -8.99 -8.57
N ASN A 175 25.96 -10.22 -9.07
CA ASN A 175 27.05 -11.20 -9.00
C ASN A 175 27.53 -11.52 -7.56
N SER A 176 26.60 -11.69 -6.63
CA SER A 176 26.92 -12.17 -5.29
C SER A 176 27.57 -13.57 -5.34
N ILE A 177 28.48 -13.86 -4.42
CA ILE A 177 29.31 -15.06 -4.43
C ILE A 177 28.99 -15.91 -3.19
N LEU A 178 28.81 -17.21 -3.37
CA LEU A 178 28.75 -18.19 -2.28
C LEU A 178 30.10 -18.90 -2.12
N LEU A 179 30.51 -19.09 -0.86
CA LEU A 179 31.69 -19.86 -0.51
C LEU A 179 31.30 -20.94 0.49
N ASP A 180 32.01 -22.08 0.43
CA ASP A 180 31.89 -23.15 1.41
C ASP A 180 32.71 -22.85 2.69
N ASP A 181 32.73 -23.80 3.64
CA ASP A 181 33.54 -23.75 4.86
C ASP A 181 35.04 -23.56 4.61
N ASN A 182 35.53 -24.07 3.47
CA ASN A 182 36.92 -23.97 3.06
C ASN A 182 37.24 -22.68 2.29
N LYS A 183 36.25 -21.78 2.19
CA LYS A 183 36.29 -20.54 1.40
C LYS A 183 36.48 -20.78 -0.10
N GLN A 184 36.05 -21.92 -0.63
CA GLN A 184 36.03 -22.19 -2.05
C GLN A 184 34.72 -21.68 -2.66
N ILE A 185 34.82 -21.13 -3.88
CA ILE A 185 33.67 -20.59 -4.59
C ILE A 185 32.71 -21.73 -5.00
N ILE A 186 31.46 -21.59 -4.62
CA ILE A 186 30.38 -22.49 -5.03
C ILE A 186 29.83 -21.99 -6.35
N ASP A 187 29.97 -22.79 -7.41
CA ASP A 187 29.39 -22.46 -8.71
C ASP A 187 27.90 -22.82 -8.75
N ILE A 188 27.05 -21.78 -8.68
CA ILE A 188 25.60 -21.94 -8.64
C ILE A 188 25.01 -22.17 -10.04
N LYS A 189 25.72 -21.77 -11.10
CA LYS A 189 25.16 -21.73 -12.48
C LYS A 189 25.02 -23.11 -13.11
N HIS A 190 25.65 -24.13 -12.58
CA HIS A 190 25.64 -25.51 -13.09
C HIS A 190 24.76 -26.49 -12.30
N SER A 191 24.03 -26.04 -11.28
CA SER A 191 23.11 -26.91 -10.56
C SER A 191 21.82 -27.14 -11.36
N ASP A 192 21.15 -28.28 -11.14
CA ASP A 192 20.02 -28.90 -11.84
C ASP A 192 18.77 -28.03 -12.18
N LEU A 193 18.83 -26.72 -11.92
CA LEU A 193 17.80 -25.73 -12.28
C LEU A 193 17.69 -25.46 -13.79
N LEU A 194 18.63 -25.90 -14.60
CA LEU A 194 18.52 -25.82 -16.05
C LEU A 194 17.27 -26.53 -16.58
N ASN A 195 16.75 -27.54 -15.88
CA ASN A 195 15.52 -28.23 -16.24
C ASN A 195 14.25 -27.39 -16.00
N ALA A 196 14.28 -26.41 -15.08
CA ALA A 196 13.16 -25.50 -14.82
C ALA A 196 13.06 -24.37 -15.86
N LYS A 197 14.17 -23.98 -16.50
CA LYS A 197 14.19 -22.98 -17.59
C LYS A 197 13.39 -23.39 -18.82
N PHE A 198 13.20 -24.68 -19.03
CA PHE A 198 12.45 -25.18 -20.18
C PHE A 198 10.93 -25.21 -19.97
N LEU A 199 10.43 -24.92 -18.75
CA LEU A 199 9.01 -25.01 -18.41
C LEU A 199 8.31 -23.66 -18.23
N SER A 200 9.06 -22.54 -18.19
CA SER A 200 8.47 -21.21 -18.07
C SER A 200 9.36 -20.14 -18.70
N ASP A 201 8.75 -19.13 -19.33
CA ASP A 201 9.42 -17.92 -19.83
C ASP A 201 9.94 -16.99 -18.71
N ILE A 202 10.10 -17.51 -17.49
CA ILE A 202 10.54 -16.75 -16.31
C ILE A 202 12.06 -16.74 -16.29
N THR A 203 12.64 -15.55 -16.36
CA THR A 203 14.08 -15.31 -16.12
C THR A 203 14.33 -15.21 -14.62
N PHE A 204 15.04 -16.20 -14.06
CA PHE A 204 15.46 -16.17 -12.65
C PHE A 204 16.59 -15.15 -12.46
N SER A 205 16.51 -14.39 -11.36
CA SER A 205 17.58 -13.48 -10.93
C SER A 205 18.71 -14.26 -10.22
N ASP A 206 19.89 -13.65 -10.09
CA ASP A 206 21.00 -14.25 -9.31
C ASP A 206 20.56 -14.54 -7.87
N ASN A 207 19.71 -13.72 -7.27
CA ASN A 207 19.20 -13.91 -5.92
C ASN A 207 18.29 -15.15 -5.82
N ASP A 208 17.53 -15.48 -6.87
CA ASP A 208 16.68 -16.69 -6.90
C ASP A 208 17.56 -17.95 -6.91
N TYR A 209 18.66 -17.94 -7.67
CA TYR A 209 19.63 -19.05 -7.67
C TYR A 209 20.29 -19.21 -6.31
N ILE A 210 20.70 -18.14 -5.67
CA ILE A 210 21.31 -18.16 -4.33
C ILE A 210 20.31 -18.72 -3.32
N LEU A 211 19.09 -18.22 -3.29
CA LEU A 211 18.05 -18.69 -2.38
C LEU A 211 17.79 -20.19 -2.57
N ASN A 212 17.63 -20.64 -3.81
CA ASN A 212 17.39 -22.03 -4.08
C ASN A 212 18.57 -22.93 -3.64
N TYR A 213 19.80 -22.51 -3.90
CA TYR A 213 20.98 -23.23 -3.41
C TYR A 213 20.98 -23.33 -1.88
N LEU A 214 20.75 -22.22 -1.17
CA LEU A 214 20.71 -22.18 0.30
C LEU A 214 19.59 -23.06 0.89
N LEU A 215 18.43 -23.12 0.24
CA LEU A 215 17.33 -24.01 0.64
C LEU A 215 17.66 -25.49 0.43
N ASN A 216 18.47 -25.83 -0.56
CA ASN A 216 18.91 -27.20 -0.80
C ASN A 216 20.07 -27.62 0.09
N ALA A 217 21.02 -26.73 0.32
CA ALA A 217 22.20 -26.93 1.17
C ALA A 217 21.86 -26.93 2.67
N LEU A 218 20.79 -26.22 3.08
CA LEU A 218 20.33 -26.12 4.46
C LEU A 218 21.50 -25.88 5.45
N PRO A 219 22.23 -24.74 5.36
CA PRO A 219 23.38 -24.49 6.19
C PRO A 219 23.01 -24.44 7.69
N ALA A 220 23.87 -24.96 8.55
CA ALA A 220 23.75 -24.76 9.99
C ALA A 220 23.99 -23.29 10.35
N GLN A 221 24.91 -22.63 9.62
CA GLN A 221 25.23 -21.22 9.77
C GLN A 221 25.40 -20.55 8.39
N LEU A 222 24.72 -19.42 8.18
CA LEU A 222 24.84 -18.58 7.00
C LEU A 222 25.51 -17.26 7.39
N ILE A 223 26.73 -17.03 6.93
CA ILE A 223 27.47 -15.79 7.21
C ILE A 223 27.35 -14.87 5.99
N ILE A 224 26.69 -13.74 6.18
CA ILE A 224 26.48 -12.75 5.13
C ILE A 224 27.51 -11.63 5.29
N HIS A 225 28.40 -11.52 4.32
CA HIS A 225 29.39 -10.45 4.24
C HIS A 225 28.83 -9.31 3.40
N ILE A 226 28.73 -8.12 3.98
CA ILE A 226 28.19 -6.91 3.34
C ILE A 226 29.33 -5.88 3.21
N PRO A 227 30.05 -5.86 2.08
CA PRO A 227 31.17 -4.93 1.89
C PRO A 227 30.72 -3.46 1.84
N ASN A 228 29.48 -3.20 1.44
CA ASN A 228 28.91 -1.86 1.38
C ASN A 228 27.67 -1.76 2.27
N LEU A 229 27.74 -0.92 3.31
CA LEU A 229 26.67 -0.71 4.28
C LEU A 229 25.35 -0.22 3.65
N SER A 230 25.38 0.37 2.45
CA SER A 230 24.16 0.77 1.73
C SER A 230 23.27 -0.42 1.35
N TYR A 231 23.82 -1.63 1.31
CA TYR A 231 23.06 -2.86 0.99
C TYR A 231 22.40 -3.49 2.21
N PHE A 232 22.67 -2.97 3.41
CA PHE A 232 22.16 -3.56 4.65
C PHE A 232 20.62 -3.67 4.71
N GLN A 233 19.90 -2.76 4.05
CA GLN A 233 18.44 -2.72 3.99
C GLN A 233 17.87 -3.36 2.71
N ASP A 234 18.68 -4.07 1.94
CA ASP A 234 18.22 -4.74 0.73
C ASP A 234 17.16 -5.79 1.05
N GLU A 235 16.11 -5.85 0.21
CA GLU A 235 14.95 -6.72 0.39
C GLU A 235 15.35 -8.20 0.41
N PHE A 236 16.29 -8.61 -0.44
CA PHE A 236 16.79 -9.98 -0.47
C PHE A 236 17.49 -10.39 0.83
N LEU A 237 18.33 -9.51 1.38
CA LEU A 237 18.98 -9.77 2.66
C LEU A 237 17.97 -9.85 3.82
N ASN A 238 16.95 -9.03 3.78
CA ASN A 238 15.86 -9.11 4.76
C ASN A 238 15.10 -10.44 4.64
N THR A 239 14.85 -10.89 3.42
CA THR A 239 14.23 -12.19 3.15
C THR A 239 15.08 -13.34 3.71
N LEU A 240 16.40 -13.35 3.49
CA LEU A 240 17.30 -14.37 4.06
C LEU A 240 17.30 -14.36 5.59
N ARG A 241 17.32 -13.17 6.22
CA ARG A 241 17.23 -13.03 7.69
C ARG A 241 15.90 -13.59 8.22
N LEU A 242 14.81 -13.32 7.53
CA LEU A 242 13.48 -13.84 7.90
C LEU A 242 13.42 -15.35 7.79
N ILE A 243 13.96 -15.95 6.73
CA ILE A 243 13.87 -17.39 6.45
C ILE A 243 14.80 -18.19 7.35
N PHE A 244 16.07 -17.80 7.47
CA PHE A 244 17.11 -18.55 8.20
C PHE A 244 17.25 -18.15 9.68
N GLU A 245 16.63 -17.03 10.10
CA GLU A 245 16.55 -16.56 11.50
C GLU A 245 17.88 -16.66 12.27
N ASN A 246 17.93 -17.52 13.29
CA ASN A 246 19.10 -17.70 14.17
C ASN A 246 20.33 -18.30 13.47
N ARG A 247 20.18 -18.80 12.25
CA ARG A 247 21.30 -19.34 11.48
C ARG A 247 22.08 -18.24 10.73
N VAL A 248 21.57 -17.00 10.68
CA VAL A 248 22.19 -15.89 9.97
C VAL A 248 23.11 -15.10 10.88
N CYS A 249 24.36 -14.92 10.46
CA CYS A 249 25.32 -13.98 11.02
C CYS A 249 25.71 -12.94 9.97
N ILE A 250 25.75 -11.67 10.37
CA ILE A 250 26.14 -10.58 9.45
C ILE A 250 27.52 -10.09 9.82
N CYS A 251 28.37 -9.97 8.82
CA CYS A 251 29.72 -9.43 8.93
C CYS A 251 29.84 -8.18 8.05
N THR A 252 30.17 -7.04 8.67
CA THR A 252 30.35 -5.75 7.99
C THR A 252 31.81 -5.32 7.87
N ASP A 253 32.72 -5.94 8.63
CA ASP A 253 34.12 -5.51 8.76
C ASP A 253 35.13 -6.55 8.27
N CYS A 254 34.70 -7.49 7.43
CA CYS A 254 35.61 -8.47 6.88
C CYS A 254 36.48 -7.87 5.77
N VAL A 255 37.78 -7.95 5.95
CA VAL A 255 38.75 -7.90 4.84
C VAL A 255 38.77 -9.31 4.24
N ILE A 256 38.06 -9.51 3.14
CA ILE A 256 38.03 -10.77 2.40
C ILE A 256 39.07 -10.73 1.29
#